data_1bfe40b8ba383d9fe87697517c42f170
#
_entry.id   1bfe40b8ba383d9fe87697517c42f170
#
_cell.length_a   1.000
_cell.length_b   1.000
_cell.length_c   1.000
_cell.angle_alpha   90.00
_cell.angle_beta   90.00
_cell.angle_gamma   90.00
#
_symmetry.space_group_name_H-M   'P 1'
#
loop_
_entity.id
_entity.type
_entity.pdbx_description
1 polymer ?
#
loop_
_entity_poly.entity_id
_entity_poly.type
_entity_poly.pdbx_seq_one_letter_code
_entity_poly.pdbx_strand_id
1 'polypeptide(L)'
;MVHKILVVFGTRPEAIKLCPVLLNLRQSARFQVRVCVTAQHRAMLDQVLAAFNVTPDYDLDLMQPGQTLAQITARILVALEPVIQSEQPDMLLVQGDTTTALAGALAAFYQHVPVGHVEAGLRTGDLAQPFPEEMNRVVATRLAALHFAPTETAKCNLLSEGIDPQRICVTGNSGIDAVLYVRDALTAGRLPGGTWPQLHASKKLIVVTAHRRESFGEGFAHICEALARLAKRDDVQLIYPVHRNPNVMDPVYRQLDGLANVFLLEPLDYVPFVDLMRRAHLLITDSGGIQEEGPSLGKPILVMREKTERPEAVAAGTVKLVGTDADRIVHEAARLLDDEAEYGRMARIHNPYGDGRASDRIRQAIEAHFA
;
A
#
# COMPACT_ATOMS: atom_id res chain seq x y z
N MET A 1 -7.08 18.26 27.83
CA MET A 1 -6.71 16.93 28.31
C MET A 1 -5.82 16.28 27.24
N VAL A 2 -4.80 15.51 27.61
CA VAL A 2 -3.97 14.76 26.64
C VAL A 2 -4.52 13.36 26.56
N HIS A 3 -4.86 12.91 25.35
CA HIS A 3 -5.40 11.56 25.12
C HIS A 3 -4.30 10.63 24.63
N LYS A 4 -4.32 9.39 25.14
CA LYS A 4 -3.35 8.38 24.77
C LYS A 4 -3.89 7.50 23.63
N ILE A 5 -3.14 7.45 22.54
CA ILE A 5 -3.47 6.66 21.34
C ILE A 5 -2.47 5.51 21.22
N LEU A 6 -2.95 4.27 21.24
CA LEU A 6 -2.14 3.08 20.97
C LEU A 6 -2.31 2.66 19.50
N VAL A 7 -1.24 2.68 18.72
CA VAL A 7 -1.24 2.28 17.31
C VAL A 7 -0.67 0.87 17.19
N VAL A 8 -1.46 -0.07 16.66
CA VAL A 8 -1.09 -1.49 16.57
C VAL A 8 -1.02 -1.95 15.13
N PHE A 9 0.10 -2.55 14.73
CA PHE A 9 0.30 -3.13 13.40
C PHE A 9 1.37 -4.22 13.40
N GLY A 10 1.41 -5.05 12.34
CA GLY A 10 2.34 -6.18 12.29
C GLY A 10 3.02 -6.39 10.95
N THR A 11 2.53 -5.78 9.88
CA THR A 11 3.02 -6.00 8.53
C THR A 11 3.59 -4.72 7.90
N ARG A 12 4.40 -4.90 6.86
CA ARG A 12 4.95 -3.78 6.07
C ARG A 12 3.86 -2.87 5.49
N PRO A 13 2.79 -3.37 4.85
CA PRO A 13 1.73 -2.51 4.32
C PRO A 13 1.01 -1.69 5.38
N GLU A 14 0.75 -2.27 6.55
CA GLU A 14 0.17 -1.54 7.69
C GLU A 14 1.11 -0.42 8.17
N ALA A 15 2.40 -0.71 8.33
CA ALA A 15 3.40 0.28 8.73
C ALA A 15 3.48 1.45 7.74
N ILE A 16 3.51 1.17 6.43
CA ILE A 16 3.51 2.21 5.39
C ILE A 16 2.32 3.15 5.58
N LYS A 17 1.14 2.63 5.82
CA LYS A 17 -0.09 3.41 5.93
C LYS A 17 -0.29 4.08 7.30
N LEU A 18 0.22 3.50 8.39
CA LEU A 18 0.08 4.04 9.74
C LEU A 18 1.20 4.99 10.15
N CYS A 19 2.42 4.85 9.62
CA CYS A 19 3.51 5.77 9.98
C CYS A 19 3.20 7.24 9.72
N PRO A 20 2.64 7.67 8.57
CA PRO A 20 2.24 9.06 8.38
C PRO A 20 1.19 9.53 9.37
N VAL A 21 0.19 8.67 9.68
CA VAL A 21 -0.85 8.96 10.67
C VAL A 21 -0.23 9.18 12.05
N LEU A 22 0.66 8.27 12.45
CA LEU A 22 1.40 8.33 13.70
C LEU A 22 2.23 9.61 13.83
N LEU A 23 2.99 9.96 12.77
CA LEU A 23 3.77 11.19 12.75
C LEU A 23 2.89 12.44 12.86
N ASN A 24 1.73 12.44 12.20
CA ASN A 24 0.78 13.56 12.27
C ASN A 24 0.13 13.68 13.65
N LEU A 25 -0.25 12.55 14.27
CA LEU A 25 -0.76 12.54 15.65
C LEU A 25 0.26 13.06 16.66
N ARG A 26 1.54 12.69 16.52
CA ARG A 26 2.64 13.15 17.39
C ARG A 26 2.90 14.66 17.31
N GLN A 27 2.48 15.35 16.23
CA GLN A 27 2.58 16.80 16.11
C GLN A 27 1.53 17.54 16.95
N SER A 28 0.45 16.89 17.37
CA SER A 28 -0.59 17.49 18.19
C SER A 28 -0.27 17.34 19.66
N ALA A 29 -0.25 18.45 20.39
CA ALA A 29 -0.09 18.44 21.85
C ALA A 29 -1.27 17.77 22.60
N ARG A 30 -2.36 17.42 21.88
CA ARG A 30 -3.51 16.72 22.43
C ARG A 30 -3.32 15.22 22.55
N PHE A 31 -2.26 14.65 21.93
CA PHE A 31 -2.08 13.20 21.89
C PHE A 31 -0.72 12.75 22.42
N GLN A 32 -0.77 11.70 23.24
CA GLN A 32 0.38 10.86 23.55
C GLN A 32 0.26 9.57 22.73
N VAL A 33 1.18 9.35 21.79
CA VAL A 33 1.10 8.22 20.85
C VAL A 33 2.08 7.13 21.26
N ARG A 34 1.56 5.92 21.45
CA ARG A 34 2.31 4.68 21.70
C ARG A 34 2.21 3.76 20.50
N VAL A 35 3.27 3.04 20.21
CA VAL A 35 3.37 2.14 19.06
C VAL A 35 3.65 0.73 19.54
N CYS A 36 2.78 -0.21 19.16
CA CYS A 36 2.94 -1.62 19.43
C CYS A 36 3.00 -2.40 18.10
N VAL A 37 4.08 -3.15 17.88
CA VAL A 37 4.23 -3.99 16.69
C VAL A 37 4.13 -5.47 17.07
N THR A 38 3.40 -6.24 16.24
CA THR A 38 3.30 -7.69 16.39
C THR A 38 4.39 -8.44 15.63
N ALA A 39 5.15 -7.69 14.78
CA ALA A 39 6.31 -8.15 14.00
C ALA A 39 6.05 -9.40 13.15
N GLN A 40 4.98 -9.37 12.33
CA GLN A 40 4.61 -10.48 11.46
C GLN A 40 5.67 -10.76 10.36
N HIS A 41 6.43 -9.73 9.91
CA HIS A 41 7.55 -9.83 8.97
C HIS A 41 8.64 -8.83 9.35
N ARG A 42 9.47 -9.21 10.33
CA ARG A 42 10.43 -8.35 11.03
C ARG A 42 11.28 -7.47 10.11
N ALA A 43 12.11 -8.06 9.27
CA ALA A 43 13.07 -7.30 8.46
C ALA A 43 12.42 -6.25 7.55
N MET A 44 11.29 -6.59 6.94
CA MET A 44 10.56 -5.66 6.05
C MET A 44 9.83 -4.55 6.83
N LEU A 45 9.38 -4.84 8.06
CA LEU A 45 8.75 -3.88 8.94
C LEU A 45 9.77 -2.86 9.44
N ASP A 46 10.92 -3.33 9.93
CA ASP A 46 11.99 -2.50 10.49
C ASP A 46 12.51 -1.46 9.48
N GLN A 47 12.60 -1.82 8.20
CA GLN A 47 12.99 -0.90 7.13
C GLN A 47 12.01 0.26 6.95
N VAL A 48 10.70 0.00 7.03
CA VAL A 48 9.68 1.05 6.97
C VAL A 48 9.75 1.92 8.21
N LEU A 49 9.83 1.33 9.39
CA LEU A 49 9.96 2.07 10.64
C LEU A 49 11.17 3.01 10.62
N ALA A 50 12.32 2.52 10.12
CA ALA A 50 13.53 3.33 9.95
C ALA A 50 13.32 4.50 8.96
N ALA A 51 12.63 4.25 7.83
CA ALA A 51 12.35 5.28 6.82
C ALA A 51 11.50 6.43 7.37
N PHE A 52 10.59 6.14 8.30
CA PHE A 52 9.75 7.13 8.97
C PHE A 52 10.32 7.60 10.32
N ASN A 53 11.50 7.15 10.70
CA ASN A 53 12.11 7.43 12.01
C ASN A 53 11.16 7.10 13.19
N VAL A 54 10.52 5.93 13.11
CA VAL A 54 9.60 5.42 14.13
C VAL A 54 10.27 4.30 14.89
N THR A 55 10.32 4.41 16.22
CA THR A 55 10.71 3.33 17.12
C THR A 55 9.45 2.85 17.85
N PRO A 56 9.14 1.54 17.82
CA PRO A 56 8.02 0.99 18.58
C PRO A 56 8.31 1.06 20.08
N ASP A 57 7.27 1.37 20.87
CA ASP A 57 7.32 1.30 22.34
C ASP A 57 7.22 -0.16 22.81
N TYR A 58 6.49 -1.00 22.06
CA TYR A 58 6.30 -2.42 22.31
C TYR A 58 6.56 -3.22 21.04
N ASP A 59 7.40 -4.24 21.18
CA ASP A 59 7.70 -5.20 20.10
C ASP A 59 7.38 -6.61 20.62
N LEU A 60 6.30 -7.18 20.12
CA LEU A 60 5.78 -8.45 20.63
C LEU A 60 6.42 -9.67 19.97
N ASP A 61 7.03 -9.54 18.82
CA ASP A 61 7.75 -10.59 18.06
C ASP A 61 7.01 -11.94 17.99
N LEU A 62 5.75 -11.91 17.52
CA LEU A 62 4.84 -13.05 17.63
C LEU A 62 4.92 -14.06 16.50
N MET A 63 5.70 -13.77 15.44
CA MET A 63 5.74 -14.64 14.28
C MET A 63 6.52 -15.92 14.54
N GLN A 64 5.92 -17.07 14.19
CA GLN A 64 6.59 -18.37 14.22
C GLN A 64 6.36 -19.10 12.88
N PRO A 65 7.36 -19.87 12.41
CA PRO A 65 7.22 -20.65 11.20
C PRO A 65 6.06 -21.65 11.30
N GLY A 66 5.25 -21.73 10.23
CA GLY A 66 4.17 -22.72 10.12
C GLY A 66 2.97 -22.52 11.04
N GLN A 67 2.85 -21.37 11.72
CA GLN A 67 1.67 -21.10 12.57
C GLN A 67 0.39 -20.92 11.74
N THR A 68 -0.72 -21.43 12.30
CA THR A 68 -2.06 -21.28 11.72
C THR A 68 -2.64 -19.88 12.02
N LEU A 69 -3.69 -19.47 11.29
CA LEU A 69 -4.43 -18.24 11.58
C LEU A 69 -4.98 -18.21 13.03
N ALA A 70 -5.48 -19.34 13.52
CA ALA A 70 -5.97 -19.44 14.90
C ALA A 70 -4.85 -19.20 15.93
N GLN A 71 -3.67 -19.78 15.69
CA GLN A 71 -2.53 -19.61 16.59
C GLN A 71 -2.02 -18.15 16.62
N ILE A 72 -1.89 -17.49 15.46
CA ILE A 72 -1.43 -16.09 15.45
C ILE A 72 -2.48 -15.16 16.06
N THR A 73 -3.76 -15.35 15.78
CA THR A 73 -4.85 -14.59 16.39
C THR A 73 -4.83 -14.70 17.93
N ALA A 74 -4.75 -15.94 18.45
CA ALA A 74 -4.71 -16.16 19.89
C ALA A 74 -3.49 -15.51 20.55
N ARG A 75 -2.30 -15.61 19.91
CA ARG A 75 -1.08 -14.98 20.44
C ARG A 75 -1.18 -13.47 20.48
N ILE A 76 -1.70 -12.84 19.42
CA ILE A 76 -1.87 -11.39 19.39
C ILE A 76 -2.82 -10.95 20.51
N LEU A 77 -3.96 -11.62 20.70
CA LEU A 77 -4.91 -11.30 21.76
C LEU A 77 -4.27 -11.37 23.15
N VAL A 78 -3.59 -12.48 23.46
CA VAL A 78 -2.95 -12.69 24.76
C VAL A 78 -1.80 -11.71 24.99
N ALA A 79 -1.01 -11.38 23.97
CA ALA A 79 0.13 -10.48 24.10
C ALA A 79 -0.26 -9.00 24.18
N LEU A 80 -1.37 -8.60 23.54
CA LEU A 80 -1.86 -7.22 23.58
C LEU A 80 -2.57 -6.88 24.90
N GLU A 81 -3.17 -7.86 25.58
CA GLU A 81 -3.90 -7.62 26.83
C GLU A 81 -3.06 -6.86 27.87
N PRO A 82 -1.86 -7.32 28.28
CA PRO A 82 -1.04 -6.59 29.26
C PRO A 82 -0.58 -5.22 28.74
N VAL A 83 -0.38 -5.04 27.43
CA VAL A 83 -0.01 -3.75 26.85
C VAL A 83 -1.16 -2.75 27.00
N ILE A 84 -2.38 -3.15 26.67
CA ILE A 84 -3.57 -2.30 26.78
C ILE A 84 -3.84 -1.97 28.26
N GLN A 85 -3.71 -2.95 29.16
CA GLN A 85 -3.89 -2.75 30.61
C GLN A 85 -2.86 -1.79 31.21
N SER A 86 -1.60 -1.88 30.77
CA SER A 86 -0.53 -0.99 31.23
C SER A 86 -0.66 0.42 30.67
N GLU A 87 -0.96 0.54 29.38
CA GLU A 87 -1.05 1.84 28.72
C GLU A 87 -2.37 2.57 28.99
N GLN A 88 -3.47 1.84 29.19
CA GLN A 88 -4.82 2.41 29.34
C GLN A 88 -5.11 3.47 28.27
N PRO A 89 -5.04 3.11 26.98
CA PRO A 89 -5.23 4.09 25.92
C PRO A 89 -6.68 4.54 25.80
N ASP A 90 -6.90 5.80 25.47
CA ASP A 90 -8.22 6.36 25.19
C ASP A 90 -8.77 5.85 23.85
N MET A 91 -7.88 5.45 22.93
CA MET A 91 -8.24 4.84 21.64
C MET A 91 -7.11 3.93 21.15
N LEU A 92 -7.49 2.83 20.49
CA LEU A 92 -6.55 1.96 19.77
C LEU A 92 -6.79 2.09 18.25
N LEU A 93 -5.72 2.31 17.46
CA LEU A 93 -5.80 2.39 16.01
C LEU A 93 -5.30 1.09 15.37
N VAL A 94 -6.07 0.56 14.43
CA VAL A 94 -5.70 -0.54 13.53
C VAL A 94 -5.87 -0.12 12.08
N GLN A 95 -5.24 -0.83 11.15
CA GLN A 95 -5.28 -0.54 9.73
C GLN A 95 -5.65 -1.77 8.90
N GLY A 96 -6.58 -1.59 7.97
CA GLY A 96 -6.89 -2.58 6.94
C GLY A 96 -7.54 -3.85 7.49
N ASP A 97 -7.03 -4.99 7.05
CA ASP A 97 -7.74 -6.27 7.13
C ASP A 97 -6.84 -7.46 7.52
N THR A 98 -5.67 -7.18 8.07
CA THR A 98 -4.77 -8.22 8.55
C THR A 98 -5.33 -8.94 9.78
N THR A 99 -4.77 -10.09 10.11
CA THR A 99 -5.06 -10.76 11.39
C THR A 99 -4.67 -9.88 12.58
N THR A 100 -3.64 -9.04 12.44
CA THR A 100 -3.26 -8.06 13.45
C THR A 100 -4.35 -7.00 13.66
N ALA A 101 -4.92 -6.48 12.57
CA ALA A 101 -6.01 -5.50 12.64
C ALA A 101 -7.25 -6.07 13.35
N LEU A 102 -7.67 -7.28 12.97
CA LEU A 102 -8.79 -7.98 13.62
C LEU A 102 -8.50 -8.24 15.10
N ALA A 103 -7.37 -8.88 15.41
CA ALA A 103 -7.05 -9.26 16.80
C ALA A 103 -6.82 -8.03 17.68
N GLY A 104 -6.20 -6.96 17.14
CA GLY A 104 -6.04 -5.69 17.84
C GLY A 104 -7.37 -5.02 18.18
N ALA A 105 -8.30 -4.98 17.21
CA ALA A 105 -9.65 -4.48 17.43
C ALA A 105 -10.42 -5.29 18.49
N LEU A 106 -10.30 -6.62 18.45
CA LEU A 106 -10.95 -7.50 19.41
C LEU A 106 -10.34 -7.37 20.84
N ALA A 107 -9.02 -7.29 20.94
CA ALA A 107 -8.35 -7.07 22.22
C ALA A 107 -8.76 -5.74 22.87
N ALA A 108 -8.83 -4.66 22.08
CA ALA A 108 -9.29 -3.37 22.55
C ALA A 108 -10.76 -3.41 22.99
N PHE A 109 -11.62 -4.07 22.22
CA PHE A 109 -13.04 -4.24 22.56
C PHE A 109 -13.23 -4.95 23.94
N TYR A 110 -12.46 -6.01 24.20
CA TYR A 110 -12.51 -6.73 25.49
C TYR A 110 -12.07 -5.88 26.68
N GLN A 111 -11.22 -4.89 26.45
CA GLN A 111 -10.75 -3.94 27.48
C GLN A 111 -11.56 -2.62 27.46
N HIS A 112 -12.70 -2.55 26.76
CA HIS A 112 -13.55 -1.37 26.62
C HIS A 112 -12.82 -0.14 26.03
N VAL A 113 -11.78 -0.34 25.23
CA VAL A 113 -11.04 0.73 24.54
C VAL A 113 -11.66 0.97 23.17
N PRO A 114 -12.06 2.21 22.83
CA PRO A 114 -12.56 2.56 21.51
C PRO A 114 -11.51 2.25 20.42
N VAL A 115 -11.99 1.75 19.27
CA VAL A 115 -11.12 1.40 18.13
C VAL A 115 -11.35 2.40 16.99
N GLY A 116 -10.27 2.96 16.44
CA GLY A 116 -10.26 3.66 15.16
C GLY A 116 -9.73 2.73 14.06
N HIS A 117 -10.52 2.54 13.01
CA HIS A 117 -10.17 1.64 11.90
C HIS A 117 -9.76 2.47 10.67
N VAL A 118 -8.46 2.48 10.35
CA VAL A 118 -7.90 3.14 9.16
C VAL A 118 -8.07 2.23 7.95
N GLU A 119 -8.48 2.79 6.82
CA GLU A 119 -8.83 2.07 5.59
C GLU A 119 -10.08 1.19 5.75
N ALA A 120 -11.07 1.71 6.46
CA ALA A 120 -12.34 1.04 6.70
C ALA A 120 -13.25 1.07 5.45
N GLY A 121 -14.06 0.04 5.27
CA GLY A 121 -15.14 0.03 4.29
C GLY A 121 -14.81 -0.54 2.92
N LEU A 122 -13.61 -1.07 2.69
CA LEU A 122 -13.34 -1.87 1.50
C LEU A 122 -14.14 -3.18 1.57
N ARG A 123 -14.80 -3.59 0.46
CA ARG A 123 -15.63 -4.81 0.42
C ARG A 123 -15.53 -5.51 -0.93
N THR A 124 -15.51 -6.84 -0.87
CA THR A 124 -15.74 -7.70 -2.01
C THR A 124 -17.16 -8.29 -2.01
N GLY A 125 -17.78 -8.38 -0.83
CA GLY A 125 -19.08 -8.99 -0.63
C GLY A 125 -19.04 -10.52 -0.47
N ASP A 126 -17.85 -11.13 -0.52
CA ASP A 126 -17.64 -12.56 -0.31
C ASP A 126 -16.64 -12.78 0.83
N LEU A 127 -17.12 -13.21 1.99
CA LEU A 127 -16.28 -13.44 3.18
C LEU A 127 -15.13 -14.43 2.97
N ALA A 128 -15.19 -15.25 1.93
CA ALA A 128 -14.16 -16.22 1.58
C ALA A 128 -13.13 -15.66 0.58
N GLN A 129 -13.33 -14.43 0.03
CA GLN A 129 -12.46 -13.88 -1.01
C GLN A 129 -12.29 -12.34 -0.90
N PRO A 130 -11.05 -11.87 -0.64
CA PRO A 130 -9.85 -12.64 -0.28
C PRO A 130 -9.96 -13.23 1.11
N PHE A 131 -9.32 -14.38 1.32
CA PHE A 131 -9.32 -15.07 2.60
C PHE A 131 -7.97 -14.91 3.30
N PRO A 132 -7.93 -14.50 4.58
CA PRO A 132 -9.07 -14.20 5.50
C PRO A 132 -9.47 -12.71 5.52
N GLU A 133 -8.96 -11.86 4.63
CA GLU A 133 -9.00 -10.40 4.69
C GLU A 133 -10.43 -9.83 4.70
N GLU A 134 -11.34 -10.36 3.86
CA GLU A 134 -12.72 -9.84 3.83
C GLU A 134 -13.44 -10.06 5.15
N MET A 135 -13.30 -11.25 5.73
CA MET A 135 -13.86 -11.55 7.06
C MET A 135 -13.25 -10.63 8.13
N ASN A 136 -11.93 -10.47 8.12
CA ASN A 136 -11.23 -9.63 9.09
C ASN A 136 -11.75 -8.18 9.06
N ARG A 137 -11.90 -7.57 7.86
CA ARG A 137 -12.34 -6.17 7.75
C ARG A 137 -13.80 -5.97 8.13
N VAL A 138 -14.66 -6.94 7.82
CA VAL A 138 -16.08 -6.89 8.21
C VAL A 138 -16.21 -6.95 9.73
N VAL A 139 -15.49 -7.85 10.41
CA VAL A 139 -15.54 -7.96 11.87
C VAL A 139 -14.89 -6.75 12.53
N ALA A 140 -13.73 -6.29 12.08
CA ALA A 140 -13.08 -5.08 12.60
C ALA A 140 -14.00 -3.86 12.50
N THR A 141 -14.75 -3.72 11.38
CA THR A 141 -15.75 -2.66 11.21
C THR A 141 -16.82 -2.69 12.31
N ARG A 142 -17.29 -3.86 12.74
CA ARG A 142 -18.32 -3.96 13.80
C ARG A 142 -17.79 -3.59 15.18
N LEU A 143 -16.50 -3.75 15.42
CA LEU A 143 -15.84 -3.42 16.68
C LEU A 143 -15.39 -1.95 16.75
N ALA A 144 -15.18 -1.30 15.60
CA ALA A 144 -14.63 0.04 15.54
C ALA A 144 -15.63 1.13 15.99
N ALA A 145 -15.14 2.12 16.72
CA ALA A 145 -15.86 3.32 17.14
C ALA A 145 -15.79 4.42 16.05
N LEU A 146 -14.66 4.54 15.35
CA LEU A 146 -14.48 5.46 14.22
C LEU A 146 -13.98 4.69 12.98
N HIS A 147 -14.45 5.11 11.81
CA HIS A 147 -14.13 4.52 10.52
C HIS A 147 -13.52 5.57 9.61
N PHE A 148 -12.25 5.38 9.23
CA PHE A 148 -11.55 6.27 8.31
C PHE A 148 -11.56 5.63 6.92
N ALA A 149 -12.55 6.02 6.12
CA ALA A 149 -12.78 5.46 4.80
C ALA A 149 -11.85 6.10 3.76
N PRO A 150 -11.18 5.32 2.88
CA PRO A 150 -10.27 5.87 1.88
C PRO A 150 -11.01 6.56 0.72
N THR A 151 -12.25 6.17 0.43
CA THR A 151 -13.06 6.68 -0.70
C THR A 151 -14.53 6.83 -0.31
N GLU A 152 -15.28 7.56 -1.14
CA GLU A 152 -16.75 7.63 -0.98
C GLU A 152 -17.42 6.25 -1.20
N THR A 153 -16.86 5.40 -2.08
CA THR A 153 -17.32 4.02 -2.26
C THR A 153 -17.20 3.23 -0.96
N ALA A 154 -16.06 3.32 -0.28
CA ALA A 154 -15.85 2.67 1.01
C ALA A 154 -16.82 3.17 2.08
N LYS A 155 -17.10 4.48 2.13
CA LYS A 155 -18.15 5.05 2.99
C LYS A 155 -19.53 4.51 2.66
N CYS A 156 -19.90 4.42 1.38
CA CYS A 156 -21.19 3.86 0.97
C CYS A 156 -21.34 2.40 1.44
N ASN A 157 -20.29 1.59 1.37
CA ASN A 157 -20.31 0.24 1.90
C ASN A 157 -20.62 0.21 3.41
N LEU A 158 -19.94 1.06 4.19
CA LEU A 158 -20.17 1.17 5.64
C LEU A 158 -21.62 1.60 5.96
N LEU A 159 -22.16 2.58 5.22
CA LEU A 159 -23.53 3.04 5.37
C LEU A 159 -24.54 1.93 5.05
N SER A 160 -24.30 1.14 3.99
CA SER A 160 -25.18 0.02 3.61
C SER A 160 -25.19 -1.10 4.65
N GLU A 161 -24.13 -1.21 5.46
CA GLU A 161 -24.05 -2.12 6.60
C GLU A 161 -24.64 -1.55 7.89
N GLY A 162 -25.21 -0.35 7.85
CA GLY A 162 -25.87 0.28 9.00
C GLY A 162 -24.91 0.94 9.98
N ILE A 163 -23.70 1.29 9.57
CA ILE A 163 -22.79 2.09 10.40
C ILE A 163 -23.29 3.54 10.43
N ASP A 164 -23.33 4.13 11.63
CA ASP A 164 -23.73 5.51 11.84
C ASP A 164 -22.89 6.48 11.01
N PRO A 165 -23.48 7.35 10.18
CA PRO A 165 -22.76 8.35 9.40
C PRO A 165 -21.81 9.24 10.22
N GLN A 166 -22.15 9.53 11.49
CA GLN A 166 -21.34 10.35 12.37
C GLN A 166 -20.02 9.67 12.78
N ARG A 167 -19.92 8.35 12.62
CA ARG A 167 -18.72 7.54 12.90
C ARG A 167 -17.86 7.29 11.68
N ILE A 168 -18.23 7.82 10.51
CA ILE A 168 -17.53 7.60 9.23
C ILE A 168 -16.91 8.90 8.75
N CYS A 169 -15.59 8.90 8.56
CA CYS A 169 -14.85 10.01 7.96
C CYS A 169 -14.20 9.56 6.66
N VAL A 170 -14.49 10.23 5.54
CA VAL A 170 -13.74 10.02 4.29
C VAL A 170 -12.44 10.80 4.38
N THR A 171 -11.35 10.08 4.52
CA THR A 171 -10.02 10.67 4.78
C THR A 171 -9.12 10.67 3.56
N GLY A 172 -9.33 9.77 2.61
CA GLY A 172 -8.35 9.37 1.63
C GLY A 172 -7.49 8.21 2.15
N ASN A 173 -6.62 7.70 1.29
CA ASN A 173 -5.72 6.60 1.62
C ASN A 173 -4.38 7.16 2.16
N SER A 174 -4.03 6.79 3.39
CA SER A 174 -2.78 7.22 4.03
C SER A 174 -1.50 6.63 3.39
N GLY A 175 -1.63 5.64 2.49
CA GLY A 175 -0.54 5.22 1.60
C GLY A 175 -0.08 6.33 0.67
N ILE A 176 -0.98 7.25 0.29
CA ILE A 176 -0.62 8.44 -0.50
C ILE A 176 0.24 9.40 0.33
N ASP A 177 -0.12 9.62 1.59
CA ASP A 177 0.70 10.41 2.52
C ASP A 177 2.10 9.81 2.66
N ALA A 178 2.19 8.46 2.72
CA ALA A 178 3.44 7.75 2.85
C ALA A 178 4.35 7.94 1.61
N VAL A 179 3.83 7.71 0.42
CA VAL A 179 4.63 7.84 -0.81
C VAL A 179 5.09 9.27 -1.03
N LEU A 180 4.25 10.26 -0.72
CA LEU A 180 4.60 11.68 -0.81
C LEU A 180 5.65 12.06 0.24
N TYR A 181 5.53 11.58 1.48
CA TYR A 181 6.54 11.78 2.53
C TYR A 181 7.91 11.25 2.08
N VAL A 182 7.95 10.02 1.56
CA VAL A 182 9.21 9.42 1.09
C VAL A 182 9.76 10.17 -0.12
N ARG A 183 8.92 10.54 -1.11
CA ARG A 183 9.32 11.38 -2.25
C ARG A 183 9.98 12.68 -1.79
N ASP A 184 9.37 13.38 -0.86
CA ASP A 184 9.85 14.67 -0.38
C ASP A 184 11.12 14.52 0.47
N ALA A 185 11.22 13.44 1.25
CA ALA A 185 12.42 13.12 2.01
C ALA A 185 13.61 12.76 1.10
N LEU A 186 13.37 12.00 0.03
CA LEU A 186 14.36 11.70 -1.01
C LEU A 186 14.80 12.96 -1.76
N THR A 187 13.85 13.83 -2.11
CA THR A 187 14.15 15.09 -2.81
C THR A 187 14.96 16.05 -1.95
N ALA A 188 14.68 16.07 -0.65
CA ALA A 188 15.40 16.88 0.33
C ALA A 188 16.72 16.24 0.82
N GLY A 189 17.09 15.04 0.33
CA GLY A 189 18.30 14.32 0.76
C GLY A 189 18.24 13.78 2.20
N ARG A 190 17.06 13.74 2.83
CA ARG A 190 16.87 13.20 4.20
C ARG A 190 16.84 11.67 4.22
N LEU A 191 16.45 11.04 3.11
CA LEU A 191 16.53 9.60 2.92
C LEU A 191 17.52 9.30 1.79
N PRO A 192 18.30 8.23 1.89
CA PRO A 192 19.15 7.77 0.80
C PRO A 192 18.26 7.17 -0.31
N GLY A 193 18.45 7.63 -1.53
CA GLY A 193 17.84 7.01 -2.71
C GLY A 193 18.51 5.69 -3.06
N GLY A 194 17.93 4.98 -4.02
CA GLY A 194 18.56 3.81 -4.62
C GLY A 194 19.80 4.21 -5.44
N THR A 195 20.75 3.30 -5.54
CA THR A 195 21.89 3.44 -6.44
C THR A 195 21.55 2.77 -7.77
N TRP A 196 21.49 3.58 -8.83
CA TRP A 196 21.02 3.15 -10.16
C TRP A 196 22.08 3.41 -11.23
N PRO A 197 23.26 2.75 -11.18
CA PRO A 197 24.37 3.03 -12.11
C PRO A 197 24.05 2.63 -13.54
N GLN A 198 23.08 1.73 -13.74
CA GLN A 198 22.62 1.27 -15.05
C GLN A 198 21.69 2.26 -15.75
N LEU A 199 21.18 3.29 -15.07
CA LEU A 199 20.24 4.23 -15.67
C LEU A 199 20.96 5.26 -16.55
N HIS A 200 20.46 5.40 -17.76
CA HIS A 200 20.86 6.44 -18.69
C HIS A 200 19.85 7.60 -18.68
N ALA A 201 20.33 8.81 -18.40
CA ALA A 201 19.47 10.00 -18.30
C ALA A 201 18.72 10.36 -19.61
N SER A 202 19.25 9.94 -20.75
CA SER A 202 18.63 10.18 -22.06
C SER A 202 17.52 9.18 -22.42
N LYS A 203 17.34 8.11 -21.65
CA LYS A 203 16.34 7.08 -21.92
C LYS A 203 15.14 7.21 -20.99
N LYS A 204 13.95 6.98 -21.54
CA LYS A 204 12.70 6.90 -20.78
C LYS A 204 12.70 5.61 -19.94
N LEU A 205 12.54 5.76 -18.64
CA LEU A 205 12.52 4.62 -17.72
C LEU A 205 11.12 4.04 -17.61
N ILE A 206 10.98 2.75 -17.91
CA ILE A 206 9.80 1.96 -17.58
C ILE A 206 10.12 1.11 -16.36
N VAL A 207 9.31 1.24 -15.30
CA VAL A 207 9.40 0.36 -14.12
C VAL A 207 8.29 -0.68 -14.20
N VAL A 208 8.67 -1.94 -14.07
CA VAL A 208 7.77 -3.08 -14.21
C VAL A 208 7.65 -3.82 -12.88
N THR A 209 6.42 -4.19 -12.52
CA THR A 209 6.16 -5.18 -11.46
C THR A 209 5.05 -6.11 -11.89
N ALA A 210 5.28 -7.42 -11.80
CA ALA A 210 4.28 -8.44 -12.09
C ALA A 210 4.50 -9.66 -11.21
N HIS A 211 3.45 -10.16 -10.56
CA HIS A 211 3.52 -11.29 -9.64
C HIS A 211 2.18 -11.96 -9.38
N ARG A 212 1.08 -11.51 -10.00
CA ARG A 212 -0.26 -12.03 -9.76
C ARG A 212 -0.44 -13.44 -10.32
N ARG A 213 -1.02 -14.31 -9.51
CA ARG A 213 -1.24 -15.73 -9.86
C ARG A 213 -2.17 -15.91 -11.06
N GLU A 214 -3.10 -14.98 -11.26
CA GLU A 214 -4.03 -14.98 -12.38
C GLU A 214 -3.36 -14.88 -13.75
N SER A 215 -2.14 -14.35 -13.81
CA SER A 215 -1.35 -14.19 -15.04
C SER A 215 -0.35 -15.33 -15.28
N PHE A 216 -0.22 -16.32 -14.37
CA PHE A 216 0.77 -17.38 -14.53
C PHE A 216 0.54 -18.21 -15.78
N GLY A 217 1.61 -18.73 -16.38
CA GLY A 217 1.58 -19.48 -17.63
C GLY A 217 1.62 -18.58 -18.87
N GLU A 218 0.67 -18.71 -19.77
CA GLU A 218 0.63 -17.96 -21.04
C GLU A 218 0.57 -16.45 -20.85
N GLY A 219 -0.21 -15.96 -19.87
CA GLY A 219 -0.29 -14.54 -19.59
C GLY A 219 1.07 -13.93 -19.24
N PHE A 220 1.88 -14.64 -18.43
CA PHE A 220 3.23 -14.19 -18.10
C PHE A 220 4.18 -14.26 -19.31
N ALA A 221 4.04 -15.24 -20.18
CA ALA A 221 4.80 -15.33 -21.41
C ALA A 221 4.53 -14.12 -22.33
N HIS A 222 3.26 -13.75 -22.49
CA HIS A 222 2.86 -12.58 -23.28
C HIS A 222 3.36 -11.25 -22.67
N ILE A 223 3.31 -11.13 -21.33
CA ILE A 223 3.90 -9.97 -20.64
C ILE A 223 5.40 -9.87 -20.95
N CYS A 224 6.15 -10.96 -20.80
CA CYS A 224 7.59 -10.97 -21.11
C CYS A 224 7.87 -10.65 -22.58
N GLU A 225 7.06 -11.16 -23.51
CA GLU A 225 7.14 -10.82 -24.93
C GLU A 225 6.95 -9.32 -25.15
N ALA A 226 5.92 -8.72 -24.56
CA ALA A 226 5.68 -7.28 -24.64
C ALA A 226 6.88 -6.45 -24.15
N LEU A 227 7.42 -6.82 -22.98
CA LEU A 227 8.59 -6.15 -22.40
C LEU A 227 9.84 -6.31 -23.27
N ALA A 228 10.08 -7.49 -23.84
CA ALA A 228 11.18 -7.72 -24.79
C ALA A 228 11.03 -6.89 -26.07
N ARG A 229 9.81 -6.69 -26.55
CA ARG A 229 9.53 -5.82 -27.72
C ARG A 229 9.78 -4.35 -27.39
N LEU A 230 9.33 -3.87 -26.22
CA LEU A 230 9.60 -2.51 -25.74
C LEU A 230 11.10 -2.25 -25.55
N ALA A 231 11.84 -3.24 -25.07
CA ALA A 231 13.29 -3.15 -24.87
C ALA A 231 14.12 -3.00 -26.17
N LYS A 232 13.50 -3.27 -27.35
CA LYS A 232 14.17 -3.02 -28.65
C LYS A 232 14.25 -1.53 -29.01
N ARG A 233 13.55 -0.67 -28.30
CA ARG A 233 13.62 0.78 -28.52
C ARG A 233 14.90 1.34 -27.92
N ASP A 234 15.59 2.19 -28.68
CA ASP A 234 16.84 2.83 -28.25
C ASP A 234 16.60 3.93 -27.19
N ASP A 235 15.40 4.52 -27.15
CA ASP A 235 15.01 5.60 -26.24
C ASP A 235 14.42 5.10 -24.92
N VAL A 236 14.35 3.76 -24.70
CA VAL A 236 13.71 3.14 -23.55
C VAL A 236 14.71 2.28 -22.77
N GLN A 237 14.52 2.23 -21.47
CA GLN A 237 15.15 1.28 -20.57
C GLN A 237 14.12 0.76 -19.56
N LEU A 238 14.21 -0.51 -19.23
CA LEU A 238 13.29 -1.20 -18.32
C LEU A 238 14.03 -1.62 -17.05
N ILE A 239 13.42 -1.36 -15.89
CA ILE A 239 13.82 -1.98 -14.62
C ILE A 239 12.66 -2.82 -14.11
N TYR A 240 12.97 -4.07 -13.77
CA TYR A 240 12.01 -5.00 -13.23
C TYR A 240 12.54 -5.64 -11.94
N PRO A 241 12.11 -5.18 -10.75
CA PRO A 241 12.31 -5.91 -9.50
C PRO A 241 11.49 -7.20 -9.53
N VAL A 242 12.17 -8.32 -9.73
CA VAL A 242 11.54 -9.63 -10.01
C VAL A 242 11.12 -10.29 -8.71
N HIS A 243 9.85 -10.68 -8.61
CA HIS A 243 9.33 -11.40 -7.45
C HIS A 243 9.93 -12.81 -7.37
N ARG A 244 10.33 -13.26 -6.17
CA ARG A 244 11.03 -14.54 -5.92
C ARG A 244 10.21 -15.81 -6.17
N ASN A 245 8.95 -15.69 -6.59
CA ASN A 245 8.15 -16.87 -6.96
C ASN A 245 8.71 -17.49 -8.26
N PRO A 246 9.00 -18.81 -8.30
CA PRO A 246 9.52 -19.47 -9.50
C PRO A 246 8.63 -19.28 -10.73
N ASN A 247 7.30 -19.23 -10.56
CA ASN A 247 6.37 -18.97 -11.68
C ASN A 247 6.52 -17.57 -12.28
N VAL A 248 7.23 -16.67 -11.60
CA VAL A 248 7.59 -15.32 -12.10
C VAL A 248 9.04 -15.32 -12.59
N MET A 249 9.96 -15.81 -11.76
CA MET A 249 11.41 -15.78 -12.06
C MET A 249 11.74 -16.51 -13.36
N ASP A 250 11.27 -17.77 -13.50
CA ASP A 250 11.67 -18.61 -14.61
C ASP A 250 11.31 -18.02 -15.99
N PRO A 251 10.08 -17.56 -16.26
CA PRO A 251 9.75 -16.94 -17.56
C PRO A 251 10.45 -15.60 -17.75
N VAL A 252 10.60 -14.79 -16.68
CA VAL A 252 11.24 -13.47 -16.76
C VAL A 252 12.71 -13.60 -17.12
N TYR A 253 13.48 -14.40 -16.38
CA TYR A 253 14.92 -14.57 -16.69
C TYR A 253 15.13 -15.24 -18.04
N ARG A 254 14.31 -16.23 -18.41
CA ARG A 254 14.41 -16.92 -19.71
C ARG A 254 14.26 -15.98 -20.89
N GLN A 255 13.35 -14.98 -20.81
CA GLN A 255 12.98 -14.14 -21.95
C GLN A 255 13.61 -12.76 -21.92
N LEU A 256 13.99 -12.24 -20.76
CA LEU A 256 14.41 -10.85 -20.59
C LEU A 256 15.88 -10.71 -20.18
N ASP A 257 16.50 -11.78 -19.64
CA ASP A 257 17.91 -11.71 -19.25
C ASP A 257 18.82 -11.53 -20.46
N GLY A 258 19.87 -10.72 -20.29
CA GLY A 258 20.81 -10.40 -21.36
C GLY A 258 20.35 -9.37 -22.38
N LEU A 259 19.10 -8.86 -22.31
CA LEU A 259 18.66 -7.74 -23.15
C LEU A 259 19.31 -6.43 -22.67
N ALA A 260 19.97 -5.70 -23.59
CA ALA A 260 20.81 -4.54 -23.26
C ALA A 260 20.08 -3.40 -22.51
N ASN A 261 18.77 -3.25 -22.73
CA ASN A 261 17.96 -2.20 -22.12
C ASN A 261 17.08 -2.71 -20.98
N VAL A 262 17.28 -3.95 -20.50
CA VAL A 262 16.50 -4.55 -19.41
C VAL A 262 17.40 -4.84 -18.23
N PHE A 263 16.99 -4.39 -17.07
CA PHE A 263 17.68 -4.59 -15.80
C PHE A 263 16.78 -5.35 -14.83
N LEU A 264 17.06 -6.62 -14.63
CA LEU A 264 16.35 -7.46 -13.67
C LEU A 264 17.00 -7.28 -12.30
N LEU A 265 16.22 -6.94 -11.30
CA LEU A 265 16.69 -6.69 -9.94
C LEU A 265 16.03 -7.65 -8.95
N GLU A 266 16.69 -7.88 -7.81
CA GLU A 266 16.04 -8.45 -6.65
C GLU A 266 14.89 -7.54 -6.17
N PRO A 267 13.88 -8.08 -5.46
CA PRO A 267 12.82 -7.28 -4.85
C PRO A 267 13.40 -6.13 -4.03
N LEU A 268 12.84 -4.95 -4.20
CA LEU A 268 13.30 -3.73 -3.57
C LEU A 268 12.55 -3.44 -2.26
N ASP A 269 13.24 -2.79 -1.35
CA ASP A 269 12.64 -2.17 -0.18
C ASP A 269 11.81 -0.95 -0.56
N TYR A 270 10.97 -0.47 0.37
CA TYR A 270 9.98 0.59 0.08
C TYR A 270 10.63 1.89 -0.41
N VAL A 271 11.66 2.40 0.28
CA VAL A 271 12.31 3.68 -0.09
C VAL A 271 13.02 3.61 -1.45
N PRO A 272 13.88 2.63 -1.75
CA PRO A 272 14.44 2.45 -3.09
C PRO A 272 13.38 2.26 -4.18
N PHE A 273 12.26 1.58 -3.86
CA PHE A 273 11.19 1.39 -4.82
C PHE A 273 10.45 2.70 -5.13
N VAL A 274 10.15 3.52 -4.11
CA VAL A 274 9.59 4.87 -4.32
C VAL A 274 10.56 5.76 -5.11
N ASP A 275 11.89 5.67 -4.84
CA ASP A 275 12.89 6.39 -5.63
C ASP A 275 12.87 5.96 -7.10
N LEU A 276 12.70 4.68 -7.36
CA LEU A 276 12.59 4.16 -8.72
C LEU A 276 11.31 4.62 -9.40
N MET A 277 10.16 4.54 -8.72
CA MET A 277 8.87 5.01 -9.26
C MET A 277 8.89 6.52 -9.59
N ARG A 278 9.45 7.37 -8.72
CA ARG A 278 9.52 8.82 -8.99
C ARG A 278 10.39 9.16 -10.20
N ARG A 279 11.38 8.33 -10.52
CA ARG A 279 12.25 8.47 -11.70
C ARG A 279 11.63 7.89 -12.96
N ALA A 280 10.65 7.01 -12.82
CA ALA A 280 9.99 6.36 -13.95
C ALA A 280 9.34 7.40 -14.87
N HIS A 281 9.34 7.10 -16.16
CA HIS A 281 8.47 7.73 -17.14
C HIS A 281 7.11 7.01 -17.15
N LEU A 282 7.11 5.68 -17.11
CA LEU A 282 5.92 4.85 -17.18
C LEU A 282 6.01 3.71 -16.16
N LEU A 283 4.88 3.37 -15.53
CA LEU A 283 4.75 2.19 -14.68
C LEU A 283 3.91 1.13 -15.40
N ILE A 284 4.39 -0.11 -15.47
CA ILE A 284 3.66 -1.26 -15.98
C ILE A 284 3.55 -2.27 -14.83
N THR A 285 2.33 -2.54 -14.36
CA THR A 285 2.14 -3.26 -13.10
C THR A 285 0.88 -4.12 -13.06
N ASP A 286 0.87 -5.12 -12.19
CA ASP A 286 -0.34 -5.85 -11.76
C ASP A 286 -0.72 -5.55 -10.29
N SER A 287 0.07 -4.70 -9.60
CA SER A 287 -0.08 -4.37 -8.17
C SER A 287 -1.19 -3.36 -7.92
N GLY A 288 -2.07 -3.63 -6.93
CA GLY A 288 -3.08 -2.67 -6.45
C GLY A 288 -2.45 -1.44 -5.79
N GLY A 289 -1.41 -1.61 -4.98
CA GLY A 289 -0.74 -0.50 -4.29
C GLY A 289 -0.13 0.52 -5.26
N ILE A 290 0.48 0.05 -6.36
CA ILE A 290 1.05 0.95 -7.38
C ILE A 290 -0.05 1.73 -8.11
N GLN A 291 -1.23 1.13 -8.33
CA GLN A 291 -2.39 1.83 -8.89
C GLN A 291 -2.86 2.98 -7.98
N GLU A 292 -2.68 2.85 -6.67
CA GLU A 292 -3.00 3.90 -5.69
C GLU A 292 -1.87 4.95 -5.59
N GLU A 293 -0.62 4.53 -5.47
CA GLU A 293 0.54 5.38 -5.16
C GLU A 293 1.11 6.12 -6.38
N GLY A 294 1.21 5.42 -7.52
CA GLY A 294 1.88 5.93 -8.72
C GLY A 294 1.29 7.22 -9.30
N PRO A 295 -0.06 7.40 -9.35
CA PRO A 295 -0.67 8.65 -9.80
C PRO A 295 -0.24 9.87 -8.97
N SER A 296 0.01 9.70 -7.67
CA SER A 296 0.49 10.78 -6.79
C SER A 296 1.95 11.20 -7.07
N LEU A 297 2.68 10.37 -7.80
CA LEU A 297 4.01 10.70 -8.33
C LEU A 297 3.95 11.30 -9.74
N GLY A 298 2.74 11.52 -10.28
CA GLY A 298 2.53 12.03 -11.65
C GLY A 298 2.96 11.04 -12.74
N LYS A 299 2.77 9.74 -12.51
CA LYS A 299 3.20 8.68 -13.44
C LYS A 299 2.00 8.00 -14.08
N PRO A 300 1.93 7.93 -15.42
CA PRO A 300 0.99 7.05 -16.11
C PRO A 300 1.21 5.58 -15.73
N ILE A 301 0.12 4.82 -15.64
CA ILE A 301 0.17 3.42 -15.22
C ILE A 301 -0.60 2.54 -16.19
N LEU A 302 0.06 1.53 -16.73
CA LEU A 302 -0.57 0.43 -17.45
C LEU A 302 -0.71 -0.77 -16.51
N VAL A 303 -1.92 -1.24 -16.37
CA VAL A 303 -2.26 -2.33 -15.45
C VAL A 303 -2.46 -3.61 -16.24
N MET A 304 -1.58 -4.59 -16.02
CA MET A 304 -1.57 -5.90 -16.69
C MET A 304 -2.58 -6.86 -16.09
N ARG A 305 -3.86 -6.44 -16.05
CA ARG A 305 -4.99 -7.21 -15.55
C ARG A 305 -6.23 -6.95 -16.41
N GLU A 306 -7.12 -7.95 -16.50
CA GLU A 306 -8.43 -7.79 -17.13
C GLU A 306 -9.41 -7.04 -16.23
N LYS A 307 -9.29 -7.24 -14.92
CA LYS A 307 -10.10 -6.58 -13.89
C LYS A 307 -9.21 -6.05 -12.77
N THR A 308 -9.67 -5.02 -12.08
CA THR A 308 -8.99 -4.48 -10.91
C THR A 308 -9.96 -4.24 -9.77
N GLU A 309 -9.49 -4.37 -8.54
CA GLU A 309 -10.21 -3.95 -7.32
C GLU A 309 -10.09 -2.42 -7.10
N ARG A 310 -9.60 -1.69 -8.10
CA ARG A 310 -9.36 -0.24 -8.06
C ARG A 310 -10.12 0.47 -9.18
N PRO A 311 -11.46 0.33 -9.22
CA PRO A 311 -12.28 0.89 -10.31
C PRO A 311 -12.21 2.43 -10.38
N GLU A 312 -12.00 3.09 -9.24
CA GLU A 312 -11.89 4.55 -9.16
C GLU A 312 -10.70 5.08 -9.99
N ALA A 313 -9.56 4.40 -9.98
CA ALA A 313 -8.38 4.77 -10.76
C ALA A 313 -8.62 4.66 -12.27
N VAL A 314 -9.35 3.63 -12.69
CA VAL A 314 -9.75 3.43 -14.09
C VAL A 314 -10.75 4.50 -14.51
N ALA A 315 -11.78 4.73 -13.69
CA ALA A 315 -12.81 5.75 -13.97
C ALA A 315 -12.23 7.16 -14.03
N ALA A 316 -11.26 7.48 -13.15
CA ALA A 316 -10.55 8.75 -13.17
C ALA A 316 -9.57 8.86 -14.36
N GLY A 317 -9.14 7.76 -14.96
CA GLY A 317 -8.17 7.73 -16.05
C GLY A 317 -6.70 7.85 -15.60
N THR A 318 -6.42 7.65 -14.31
CA THR A 318 -5.04 7.63 -13.78
C THR A 318 -4.31 6.34 -14.11
N VAL A 319 -5.06 5.27 -14.37
CA VAL A 319 -4.55 3.98 -14.82
C VAL A 319 -5.32 3.47 -16.02
N LYS A 320 -4.69 2.62 -16.83
CA LYS A 320 -5.32 1.95 -17.97
C LYS A 320 -5.13 0.44 -17.86
N LEU A 321 -6.24 -0.31 -17.91
CA LEU A 321 -6.19 -1.77 -17.97
C LEU A 321 -5.77 -2.20 -19.39
N VAL A 322 -4.71 -3.00 -19.47
CA VAL A 322 -4.16 -3.53 -20.73
C VAL A 322 -4.23 -5.05 -20.83
N GLY A 323 -4.65 -5.74 -19.75
CA GLY A 323 -4.63 -7.19 -19.72
C GLY A 323 -3.22 -7.75 -19.84
N THR A 324 -3.12 -9.00 -20.31
CA THR A 324 -1.83 -9.67 -20.53
C THR A 324 -1.51 -9.81 -22.04
N ASP A 325 -2.30 -9.22 -22.91
CA ASP A 325 -2.08 -9.24 -24.36
C ASP A 325 -0.85 -8.42 -24.75
N ALA A 326 0.11 -9.05 -25.44
CA ALA A 326 1.40 -8.43 -25.76
C ALA A 326 1.25 -7.24 -26.70
N ASP A 327 0.39 -7.32 -27.72
CA ASP A 327 0.19 -6.24 -28.67
C ASP A 327 -0.45 -5.02 -28.03
N ARG A 328 -1.42 -5.25 -27.15
CA ARG A 328 -2.10 -4.19 -26.39
C ARG A 328 -1.16 -3.50 -25.43
N ILE A 329 -0.32 -4.25 -24.68
CA ILE A 329 0.70 -3.67 -23.76
C ILE A 329 1.66 -2.79 -24.56
N VAL A 330 2.21 -3.31 -25.68
CA VAL A 330 3.15 -2.56 -26.52
C VAL A 330 2.51 -1.33 -27.12
N HIS A 331 1.30 -1.45 -27.67
CA HIS A 331 0.58 -0.34 -28.28
C HIS A 331 0.33 0.82 -27.30
N GLU A 332 -0.20 0.49 -26.11
CA GLU A 332 -0.51 1.51 -25.11
C GLU A 332 0.75 2.11 -24.48
N ALA A 333 1.81 1.31 -24.28
CA ALA A 333 3.10 1.84 -23.85
C ALA A 333 3.71 2.78 -24.90
N ALA A 334 3.69 2.41 -26.17
CA ALA A 334 4.19 3.24 -27.27
C ALA A 334 3.44 4.58 -27.33
N ARG A 335 2.10 4.58 -27.20
CA ARG A 335 1.31 5.83 -27.15
C ARG A 335 1.80 6.77 -26.03
N LEU A 336 2.03 6.27 -24.83
CA LEU A 336 2.52 7.08 -23.70
C LEU A 336 3.98 7.49 -23.84
N LEU A 337 4.77 6.74 -24.60
CA LEU A 337 6.16 7.09 -24.91
C LEU A 337 6.28 8.15 -26.01
N ASP A 338 5.39 8.13 -27.02
CA ASP A 338 5.54 8.90 -28.24
C ASP A 338 4.63 10.13 -28.28
N ASP A 339 3.53 10.17 -27.52
CA ASP A 339 2.56 11.27 -27.46
C ASP A 339 2.61 11.99 -26.10
N GLU A 340 3.25 13.16 -26.06
CA GLU A 340 3.35 14.00 -24.86
C GLU A 340 2.00 14.51 -24.36
N ALA A 341 1.02 14.70 -25.25
CA ALA A 341 -0.31 15.15 -24.88
C ALA A 341 -1.07 14.04 -24.16
N GLU A 342 -0.99 12.80 -24.65
CA GLU A 342 -1.55 11.62 -24.01
C GLU A 342 -0.88 11.36 -22.65
N TYR A 343 0.45 11.38 -22.62
CA TYR A 343 1.22 11.28 -21.38
C TYR A 343 0.79 12.34 -20.36
N GLY A 344 0.79 13.61 -20.76
CA GLY A 344 0.46 14.74 -19.90
C GLY A 344 -0.98 14.70 -19.41
N ARG A 345 -1.92 14.20 -20.23
CA ARG A 345 -3.32 14.00 -19.83
C ARG A 345 -3.41 13.00 -18.67
N MET A 346 -2.76 11.86 -18.77
CA MET A 346 -2.80 10.81 -17.74
C MET A 346 -1.99 11.18 -16.49
N ALA A 347 -0.81 11.79 -16.65
CA ALA A 347 0.09 12.17 -15.57
C ALA A 347 -0.43 13.31 -14.67
N ARG A 348 -1.36 14.15 -15.17
CA ARG A 348 -1.88 15.32 -14.44
C ARG A 348 -3.24 15.10 -13.79
N ILE A 349 -3.83 13.93 -13.94
CA ILE A 349 -5.13 13.62 -13.32
C ILE A 349 -4.95 13.56 -11.80
N HIS A 350 -5.89 14.17 -11.09
CA HIS A 350 -5.94 14.08 -9.63
C HIS A 350 -6.15 12.64 -9.18
N ASN A 351 -5.37 12.18 -8.20
CA ASN A 351 -5.47 10.82 -7.69
C ASN A 351 -6.79 10.62 -6.93
N PRO A 352 -7.66 9.69 -7.35
CA PRO A 352 -8.95 9.47 -6.69
C PRO A 352 -8.83 8.90 -5.26
N TYR A 353 -7.66 8.34 -4.91
CA TYR A 353 -7.42 7.78 -3.58
C TYR A 353 -6.92 8.79 -2.55
N GLY A 354 -6.61 10.01 -2.95
CA GLY A 354 -6.26 11.06 -2.00
C GLY A 354 -5.26 12.08 -2.53
N ASP A 355 -5.08 13.10 -1.72
CA ASP A 355 -4.24 14.28 -1.97
C ASP A 355 -3.03 14.37 -1.02
N GLY A 356 -2.73 13.30 -0.25
CA GLY A 356 -1.65 13.27 0.73
C GLY A 356 -2.00 13.96 2.05
N ARG A 357 -3.29 14.12 2.36
CA ARG A 357 -3.77 14.72 3.60
C ARG A 357 -4.68 13.78 4.41
N ALA A 358 -4.60 12.47 4.16
CA ALA A 358 -5.39 11.50 4.90
C ALA A 358 -5.03 11.50 6.39
N SER A 359 -3.75 11.54 6.71
CA SER A 359 -3.26 11.57 8.09
C SER A 359 -3.73 12.79 8.87
N ASP A 360 -3.79 13.95 8.22
CA ASP A 360 -4.31 15.19 8.82
C ASP A 360 -5.82 15.08 9.12
N ARG A 361 -6.61 14.54 8.17
CA ARG A 361 -8.04 14.32 8.36
C ARG A 361 -8.34 13.28 9.44
N ILE A 362 -7.54 12.20 9.53
CA ILE A 362 -7.63 11.20 10.60
C ILE A 362 -7.39 11.87 11.95
N ARG A 363 -6.33 12.66 12.10
CA ARG A 363 -6.04 13.40 13.33
C ARG A 363 -7.20 14.31 13.72
N GLN A 364 -7.72 15.13 12.79
CA GLN A 364 -8.83 16.04 13.04
C GLN A 364 -10.10 15.28 13.48
N ALA A 365 -10.41 14.14 12.87
CA ALA A 365 -11.55 13.32 13.24
C ALA A 365 -11.41 12.73 14.66
N ILE A 366 -10.19 12.31 15.05
CA ILE A 366 -9.91 11.84 16.40
C ILE A 366 -10.01 13.01 17.40
N GLU A 367 -9.49 14.20 17.05
CA GLU A 367 -9.61 15.41 17.88
C GLU A 367 -11.09 15.81 18.12
N ALA A 368 -11.93 15.66 17.09
CA ALA A 368 -13.36 15.93 17.19
C ALA A 368 -14.10 14.87 18.04
N HIS A 369 -13.64 13.62 18.01
CA HIS A 369 -14.22 12.54 18.83
C HIS A 369 -14.01 12.79 20.34
N PHE A 370 -12.90 13.42 20.72
CA PHE A 370 -12.56 13.74 22.10
C PHE A 370 -12.91 15.19 22.52
N ALA A 371 -13.57 15.96 21.67
CA ALA A 371 -13.98 17.33 22.00
C ALA A 371 -15.30 17.36 22.78
#